data_abd14101e13cc52f679408122d999744
#
_entry.id   abd14101e13cc52f679408122d999744
#
_cell.length_a   1.000
_cell.length_b   1.000
_cell.length_c   1.000
_cell.angle_alpha   90.00
_cell.angle_beta   90.00
_cell.angle_gamma   90.00
#
_symmetry.space_group_name_H-M   'P 1'
#
loop_
_entity.id
_entity.type
_entity.pdbx_description
1 polymer ?
#
loop_
_entity_poly.entity_id
_entity_poly.type
_entity_poly.pdbx_seq_one_letter_code
_entity_poly.pdbx_strand_id
1 'polypeptide(L)'
;MTASQVFLRVQATYRGRLGVEVGVFVAVDHLRRAGVLSASQEATYIDVEDWFIEHLPNPDFYADGNTIGAITWFKTPVPEAMQEGVDQLCASLRAHGVPFDVVRTSEPGAVVYEDAFQVGVIPPERRDPTPLPNDLVQTPTTAGSKRAVAASAIRHVLFDADGVLQLEPDVGWYGAMEPYVGDRARELLHRAWKSEKPLLAGAGGAYLPFLEAILGEFGVTAPTEQVYADVWLRIERVPASFEIIEALRRNGYGVHLGTNQERERGEHMRTALGYDAVFDVSCYSYDLGVVKPDTRFFVEASRRICASPASILFVDDTLANVEAARTAGMTAVHWAVGDGHGALLDRLARHGVDGRHTAASTSTS
;
A
#
# COMPACT_ATOMS: atom_id res chain seq x y z
N MET A 1 -18.32 -9.73 42.10
CA MET A 1 -17.65 -10.48 41.02
C MET A 1 -17.73 -9.61 39.77
N THR A 2 -16.66 -8.93 39.38
CA THR A 2 -16.58 -8.20 38.08
C THR A 2 -16.66 -9.24 36.98
N ALA A 3 -17.65 -9.11 36.09
CA ALA A 3 -17.74 -9.96 34.90
C ALA A 3 -16.43 -9.84 34.13
N SER A 4 -15.78 -10.95 33.78
CA SER A 4 -14.58 -10.97 32.98
C SER A 4 -14.89 -10.35 31.62
N GLN A 5 -14.04 -9.41 31.11
CA GLN A 5 -14.19 -8.83 29.81
C GLN A 5 -14.15 -9.94 28.75
N VAL A 6 -15.13 -9.93 27.85
CA VAL A 6 -15.16 -10.84 26.71
C VAL A 6 -14.76 -10.05 25.45
N PHE A 7 -13.94 -10.67 24.61
CA PHE A 7 -13.48 -10.12 23.34
C PHE A 7 -14.09 -10.90 22.17
N LEU A 8 -14.32 -10.20 21.07
CA LEU A 8 -14.91 -10.74 19.86
C LEU A 8 -13.97 -10.50 18.67
N ARG A 9 -13.81 -11.51 17.83
CA ARG A 9 -13.14 -11.40 16.54
C ARG A 9 -13.91 -12.18 15.48
N VAL A 10 -14.10 -11.56 14.31
CA VAL A 10 -14.56 -12.26 13.12
C VAL A 10 -13.33 -12.54 12.25
N GLN A 11 -13.14 -13.81 11.90
CA GLN A 11 -11.97 -14.27 11.17
C GLN A 11 -12.31 -15.34 10.15
N ALA A 12 -11.71 -15.26 8.97
CA ALA A 12 -11.78 -16.32 7.97
C ALA A 12 -11.03 -17.57 8.47
N THR A 13 -11.41 -18.74 7.96
CA THR A 13 -10.81 -20.03 8.39
C THR A 13 -9.44 -20.33 7.78
N TYR A 14 -8.92 -19.45 6.91
CA TYR A 14 -7.56 -19.56 6.38
C TYR A 14 -6.59 -18.61 7.11
N ARG A 15 -5.31 -18.93 7.07
CA ARG A 15 -4.26 -18.21 7.80
C ARG A 15 -3.44 -17.32 6.88
N GLY A 16 -3.26 -16.07 7.30
CA GLY A 16 -2.42 -15.10 6.62
C GLY A 16 -0.92 -15.22 6.98
N ARG A 17 -0.13 -14.23 6.51
CA ARG A 17 1.32 -14.16 6.72
C ARG A 17 1.77 -14.21 8.18
N LEU A 18 0.90 -13.83 9.11
CA LEU A 18 1.20 -13.86 10.55
C LEU A 18 1.04 -15.25 11.17
N GLY A 19 0.63 -16.27 10.39
CA GLY A 19 0.41 -17.64 10.87
C GLY A 19 -0.84 -17.77 11.76
N VAL A 20 -1.77 -16.83 11.67
CA VAL A 20 -3.07 -16.81 12.35
C VAL A 20 -4.19 -16.60 11.36
N GLU A 21 -5.40 -16.96 11.75
CA GLU A 21 -6.61 -16.77 10.95
C GLU A 21 -6.78 -15.27 10.62
N VAL A 22 -7.13 -14.99 9.36
CA VAL A 22 -7.22 -13.63 8.82
C VAL A 22 -8.47 -12.94 9.33
N GLY A 23 -8.36 -11.73 9.90
CA GLY A 23 -9.50 -10.93 10.35
C GLY A 23 -10.39 -10.51 9.17
N VAL A 24 -11.67 -10.20 9.48
CA VAL A 24 -12.71 -9.91 8.48
C VAL A 24 -12.33 -8.82 7.48
N PHE A 25 -11.74 -7.72 7.93
CA PHE A 25 -11.29 -6.63 7.05
C PHE A 25 -10.27 -7.10 6.03
N VAL A 26 -9.22 -7.80 6.49
CA VAL A 26 -8.18 -8.34 5.61
C VAL A 26 -8.73 -9.42 4.69
N ALA A 27 -9.69 -10.22 5.16
CA ALA A 27 -10.31 -11.25 4.33
C ALA A 27 -11.13 -10.66 3.17
N VAL A 28 -11.87 -9.57 3.40
CA VAL A 28 -12.60 -8.86 2.33
C VAL A 28 -11.64 -8.10 1.43
N ASP A 29 -10.56 -7.52 1.97
CA ASP A 29 -9.51 -6.88 1.17
C ASP A 29 -8.82 -7.89 0.24
N HIS A 30 -8.62 -9.13 0.67
CA HIS A 30 -8.13 -10.19 -0.22
C HIS A 30 -9.09 -10.45 -1.40
N LEU A 31 -10.42 -10.46 -1.17
CA LEU A 31 -11.41 -10.56 -2.26
C LEU A 31 -11.36 -9.34 -3.18
N ARG A 32 -11.24 -8.14 -2.62
CA ARG A 32 -11.09 -6.89 -3.36
C ARG A 32 -9.85 -6.94 -4.27
N ARG A 33 -8.71 -7.33 -3.73
CA ARG A 33 -7.45 -7.48 -4.47
C ARG A 33 -7.51 -8.58 -5.52
N ALA A 34 -8.29 -9.63 -5.29
CA ALA A 34 -8.56 -10.67 -6.27
C ALA A 34 -9.51 -10.21 -7.40
N GLY A 35 -10.05 -8.98 -7.30
CA GLY A 35 -10.95 -8.42 -8.31
C GLY A 35 -12.31 -9.15 -8.42
N VAL A 36 -12.73 -9.87 -7.36
CA VAL A 36 -13.96 -10.65 -7.37
C VAL A 36 -15.15 -9.91 -6.76
N LEU A 37 -14.89 -8.81 -6.01
CA LEU A 37 -15.98 -7.97 -5.49
C LEU A 37 -16.68 -7.22 -6.62
N SER A 38 -18.01 -7.11 -6.52
CA SER A 38 -18.77 -6.17 -7.36
C SER A 38 -18.44 -4.72 -6.95
N ALA A 39 -18.67 -3.76 -7.84
CA ALA A 39 -18.46 -2.34 -7.53
C ALA A 39 -19.24 -1.88 -6.27
N SER A 40 -20.44 -2.43 -6.02
CA SER A 40 -21.23 -2.15 -4.83
C SER A 40 -20.58 -2.73 -3.57
N GLN A 41 -20.02 -3.94 -3.63
CA GLN A 41 -19.34 -4.56 -2.49
C GLN A 41 -18.01 -3.86 -2.17
N GLU A 42 -17.31 -3.41 -3.20
CA GLU A 42 -16.09 -2.63 -3.02
C GLU A 42 -16.38 -1.27 -2.39
N ALA A 43 -17.43 -0.57 -2.85
CA ALA A 43 -17.87 0.68 -2.21
C ALA A 43 -18.25 0.46 -0.75
N THR A 44 -19.03 -0.59 -0.44
CA THR A 44 -19.39 -0.97 0.93
C THR A 44 -18.15 -1.24 1.79
N TYR A 45 -17.14 -1.94 1.26
CA TYR A 45 -15.89 -2.20 1.99
C TYR A 45 -15.17 -0.89 2.34
N ILE A 46 -15.06 0.02 1.37
CA ILE A 46 -14.42 1.33 1.55
C ILE A 46 -15.18 2.17 2.59
N ASP A 47 -16.51 2.24 2.48
CA ASP A 47 -17.35 2.99 3.42
C ASP A 47 -17.21 2.45 4.87
N VAL A 48 -17.17 1.13 5.04
CA VAL A 48 -16.97 0.50 6.36
C VAL A 48 -15.56 0.78 6.88
N GLU A 49 -14.53 0.60 6.05
CA GLU A 49 -13.14 0.86 6.44
C GLU A 49 -12.94 2.33 6.86
N ASP A 50 -13.45 3.28 6.04
CA ASP A 50 -13.41 4.72 6.34
C ASP A 50 -14.13 5.03 7.65
N TRP A 51 -15.31 4.43 7.90
CA TRP A 51 -16.04 4.62 9.15
C TRP A 51 -15.23 4.14 10.37
N PHE A 52 -14.59 2.96 10.29
CA PHE A 52 -13.75 2.44 11.37
C PHE A 52 -12.52 3.32 11.61
N ILE A 53 -11.89 3.83 10.57
CA ILE A 53 -10.76 4.77 10.67
C ILE A 53 -11.18 6.08 11.34
N GLU A 54 -12.39 6.59 11.02
CA GLU A 54 -12.89 7.84 11.60
C GLU A 54 -13.30 7.72 13.08
N HIS A 55 -13.74 6.54 13.51
CA HIS A 55 -14.38 6.38 14.83
C HIS A 55 -13.58 5.56 15.83
N LEU A 56 -12.57 4.80 15.39
CA LEU A 56 -11.72 4.02 16.28
C LEU A 56 -10.28 4.53 16.25
N PRO A 57 -9.62 4.57 17.43
CA PRO A 57 -8.18 4.77 17.46
C PRO A 57 -7.46 3.67 16.64
N ASN A 58 -6.50 4.06 15.82
CA ASN A 58 -5.69 3.10 15.08
C ASN A 58 -4.51 2.67 15.94
N PRO A 59 -4.35 1.37 16.25
CA PRO A 59 -3.20 0.89 17.01
C PRO A 59 -1.85 1.24 16.36
N ASP A 60 -0.91 1.74 17.14
CA ASP A 60 0.40 2.22 16.65
C ASP A 60 1.19 1.14 15.89
N PHE A 61 1.04 -0.14 16.26
CA PHE A 61 1.72 -1.23 15.58
C PHE A 61 1.30 -1.42 14.11
N TYR A 62 0.19 -0.83 13.65
CA TYR A 62 -0.17 -0.83 12.23
C TYR A 62 0.64 0.20 11.43
N ALA A 63 1.06 1.30 12.05
CA ALA A 63 1.88 2.32 11.40
C ALA A 63 3.24 1.75 10.92
N ASP A 64 3.83 0.83 11.70
CA ASP A 64 5.11 0.17 11.40
C ASP A 64 4.95 -1.13 10.58
N GLY A 65 3.84 -1.29 9.84
CA GLY A 65 3.58 -2.49 9.04
C GLY A 65 3.35 -3.74 9.88
N ASN A 66 3.01 -3.58 11.17
CA ASN A 66 2.72 -4.66 12.11
C ASN A 66 3.86 -5.69 12.23
N THR A 67 5.08 -5.20 12.42
CA THR A 67 6.30 -6.03 12.57
C THR A 67 6.24 -6.98 13.75
N ILE A 68 5.52 -6.60 14.83
CA ILE A 68 5.30 -7.44 16.01
C ILE A 68 4.27 -8.55 15.78
N GLY A 69 3.50 -8.48 14.68
CA GLY A 69 2.49 -9.46 14.33
C GLY A 69 1.30 -9.48 15.27
N ALA A 70 0.89 -8.33 15.79
CA ALA A 70 -0.30 -8.21 16.63
C ALA A 70 -1.59 -8.37 15.80
N ILE A 71 -2.66 -8.82 16.45
CA ILE A 71 -4.01 -8.91 15.89
C ILE A 71 -5.00 -8.20 16.80
N THR A 72 -6.05 -7.62 16.24
CA THR A 72 -7.08 -6.89 16.97
C THR A 72 -8.28 -7.76 17.31
N TRP A 73 -8.84 -7.51 18.50
CA TRP A 73 -10.09 -8.06 19.00
C TRP A 73 -10.98 -6.93 19.51
N PHE A 74 -12.26 -6.96 19.22
CA PHE A 74 -13.23 -6.00 19.76
C PHE A 74 -13.65 -6.35 21.18
N LYS A 75 -13.81 -5.34 22.02
CA LYS A 75 -14.41 -5.48 23.36
C LYS A 75 -15.92 -5.66 23.21
N THR A 76 -16.51 -6.53 24.03
CA THR A 76 -17.97 -6.69 24.07
C THR A 76 -18.57 -5.95 25.27
N PRO A 77 -19.76 -5.36 25.14
CA PRO A 77 -20.63 -5.35 23.96
C PRO A 77 -20.04 -4.46 22.84
N VAL A 78 -20.12 -4.94 21.60
CA VAL A 78 -19.70 -4.15 20.41
C VAL A 78 -20.78 -3.10 20.14
N PRO A 79 -20.43 -1.81 19.93
CA PRO A 79 -21.38 -0.79 19.55
C PRO A 79 -22.15 -1.15 18.26
N GLU A 80 -23.43 -0.76 18.18
CA GLU A 80 -24.32 -1.15 17.07
C GLU A 80 -23.75 -0.77 15.69
N ALA A 81 -23.28 0.46 15.53
CA ALA A 81 -22.67 0.90 14.26
C ALA A 81 -21.42 0.10 13.85
N MET A 82 -20.59 -0.32 14.82
CA MET A 82 -19.46 -1.22 14.54
C MET A 82 -19.94 -2.60 14.10
N GLN A 83 -20.99 -3.12 14.77
CA GLN A 83 -21.57 -4.42 14.43
C GLN A 83 -22.16 -4.41 13.01
N GLU A 84 -22.87 -3.36 12.64
CA GLU A 84 -23.42 -3.18 11.30
C GLU A 84 -22.32 -3.21 10.22
N GLY A 85 -21.21 -2.48 10.42
CA GLY A 85 -20.07 -2.51 9.50
C GLY A 85 -19.46 -3.92 9.38
N VAL A 86 -19.24 -4.59 10.50
CA VAL A 86 -18.73 -5.98 10.51
C VAL A 86 -19.69 -6.94 9.81
N ASP A 87 -21.01 -6.78 9.99
CA ASP A 87 -22.02 -7.62 9.35
C ASP A 87 -22.06 -7.44 7.82
N GLN A 88 -21.83 -6.22 7.32
CA GLN A 88 -21.69 -5.92 5.89
C GLN A 88 -20.45 -6.62 5.30
N LEU A 89 -19.32 -6.59 6.01
CA LEU A 89 -18.12 -7.32 5.59
C LEU A 89 -18.38 -8.85 5.58
N CYS A 90 -19.05 -9.37 6.60
CA CYS A 90 -19.45 -10.78 6.67
C CYS A 90 -20.38 -11.16 5.52
N ALA A 91 -21.27 -10.27 5.09
CA ALA A 91 -22.15 -10.51 3.93
C ALA A 91 -21.32 -10.65 2.65
N SER A 92 -20.28 -9.84 2.47
CA SER A 92 -19.35 -9.97 1.35
C SER A 92 -18.61 -11.32 1.37
N LEU A 93 -18.10 -11.76 2.51
CA LEU A 93 -17.45 -13.08 2.64
C LEU A 93 -18.42 -14.22 2.29
N ARG A 94 -19.67 -14.17 2.79
CA ARG A 94 -20.71 -15.18 2.47
C ARG A 94 -21.03 -15.22 0.98
N ALA A 95 -21.17 -14.07 0.34
CA ALA A 95 -21.48 -13.97 -1.09
C ALA A 95 -20.40 -14.63 -1.97
N HIS A 96 -19.15 -14.66 -1.49
CA HIS A 96 -18.03 -15.27 -2.18
C HIS A 96 -17.62 -16.64 -1.62
N GLY A 97 -18.45 -17.25 -0.76
CA GLY A 97 -18.19 -18.58 -0.23
C GLY A 97 -16.97 -18.68 0.67
N VAL A 98 -16.47 -17.57 1.23
CA VAL A 98 -15.34 -17.57 2.17
C VAL A 98 -15.87 -17.97 3.55
N PRO A 99 -15.47 -19.12 4.10
CA PRO A 99 -15.89 -19.53 5.44
C PRO A 99 -15.18 -18.68 6.47
N PHE A 100 -15.93 -18.31 7.54
CA PHE A 100 -15.42 -17.52 8.65
C PHE A 100 -16.11 -17.92 9.96
N ASP A 101 -15.41 -17.67 11.07
CA ASP A 101 -15.89 -17.89 12.45
C ASP A 101 -16.05 -16.57 13.18
N VAL A 102 -17.02 -16.54 14.09
CA VAL A 102 -17.17 -15.48 15.11
C VAL A 102 -16.67 -16.02 16.42
N VAL A 103 -15.45 -15.66 16.79
CA VAL A 103 -14.78 -16.17 17.98
C VAL A 103 -14.99 -15.21 19.17
N ARG A 104 -15.30 -15.78 20.33
CA ARG A 104 -15.39 -15.05 21.60
C ARG A 104 -14.47 -15.70 22.62
N THR A 105 -13.71 -14.88 23.36
CA THR A 105 -12.77 -15.35 24.38
C THR A 105 -12.61 -14.31 25.49
N SER A 106 -12.25 -14.75 26.68
CA SER A 106 -11.76 -13.87 27.77
C SER A 106 -10.23 -13.77 27.76
N GLU A 107 -9.53 -14.57 26.92
CA GLU A 107 -8.07 -14.67 26.85
C GLU A 107 -7.62 -14.55 25.39
N PRO A 108 -7.61 -13.33 24.80
CA PRO A 108 -7.31 -13.12 23.38
C PRO A 108 -5.80 -13.25 23.05
N GLY A 109 -4.93 -13.25 24.07
CA GLY A 109 -3.48 -13.28 23.95
C GLY A 109 -2.78 -12.22 24.80
N ALA A 110 -1.47 -12.03 24.60
CA ALA A 110 -0.71 -11.01 25.31
C ALA A 110 -1.04 -9.61 24.76
N VAL A 111 -1.69 -8.79 25.59
CA VAL A 111 -2.12 -7.43 25.20
C VAL A 111 -0.93 -6.51 25.02
N VAL A 112 -0.84 -5.87 23.86
CA VAL A 112 0.19 -4.87 23.50
C VAL A 112 -0.40 -3.51 23.17
N TYR A 113 -1.72 -3.43 23.03
CA TYR A 113 -2.48 -2.21 22.80
C TYR A 113 -3.89 -2.36 23.37
N GLU A 114 -4.46 -1.29 23.90
CA GLU A 114 -5.82 -1.28 24.38
C GLU A 114 -6.42 0.13 24.30
N ASP A 115 -7.64 0.23 23.78
CA ASP A 115 -8.47 1.43 23.82
C ASP A 115 -9.89 1.13 24.33
N ALA A 116 -10.84 2.05 24.14
CA ALA A 116 -12.21 1.88 24.60
C ALA A 116 -12.96 0.74 23.86
N PHE A 117 -12.56 0.39 22.63
CA PHE A 117 -13.31 -0.47 21.72
C PHE A 117 -12.60 -1.79 21.42
N GLN A 118 -11.28 -1.83 21.48
CA GLN A 118 -10.50 -2.96 21.01
C GLN A 118 -9.22 -3.18 21.83
N VAL A 119 -8.64 -4.36 21.65
CA VAL A 119 -7.30 -4.70 22.13
C VAL A 119 -6.46 -5.23 20.96
N GLY A 120 -5.19 -4.84 20.92
CA GLY A 120 -4.17 -5.46 20.09
C GLY A 120 -3.41 -6.48 20.90
N VAL A 121 -3.28 -7.71 20.40
CA VAL A 121 -2.62 -8.80 21.11
C VAL A 121 -1.62 -9.55 20.26
N ILE A 122 -0.57 -10.05 20.89
CA ILE A 122 0.28 -11.08 20.28
C ILE A 122 -0.44 -12.42 20.48
N PRO A 123 -0.79 -13.13 19.38
CA PRO A 123 -1.47 -14.40 19.47
C PRO A 123 -0.58 -15.46 20.13
N PRO A 124 -1.15 -16.38 20.95
CA PRO A 124 -0.36 -17.38 21.70
C PRO A 124 0.26 -18.45 20.80
N GLU A 125 -0.38 -18.75 19.67
CA GLU A 125 0.09 -19.73 18.70
C GLU A 125 0.12 -19.14 17.30
N ARG A 126 1.15 -19.53 16.54
CA ARG A 126 1.29 -19.24 15.10
C ARG A 126 1.53 -20.54 14.35
N ARG A 127 0.89 -20.68 13.20
CA ARG A 127 1.00 -21.86 12.34
C ARG A 127 1.35 -21.41 10.93
N ASP A 128 1.78 -22.34 10.07
CA ASP A 128 2.08 -21.99 8.69
C ASP A 128 0.90 -21.35 7.97
N PRO A 129 1.13 -20.32 7.14
CA PRO A 129 0.09 -19.71 6.32
C PRO A 129 -0.61 -20.77 5.45
N THR A 130 -1.92 -20.60 5.28
CA THR A 130 -2.69 -21.41 4.32
C THR A 130 -3.14 -20.50 3.18
N PRO A 131 -3.05 -20.97 1.91
CA PRO A 131 -3.54 -20.17 0.80
C PRO A 131 -5.05 -19.92 0.92
N LEU A 132 -5.54 -18.85 0.28
CA LEU A 132 -6.97 -18.70 0.01
C LEU A 132 -7.48 -19.97 -0.67
N PRO A 133 -8.71 -20.43 -0.39
CA PRO A 133 -9.30 -21.56 -1.09
C PRO A 133 -9.23 -21.33 -2.60
N ASN A 134 -8.62 -22.26 -3.34
CA ASN A 134 -8.33 -22.14 -4.77
C ASN A 134 -9.59 -21.93 -5.63
N ASP A 135 -10.77 -22.26 -5.11
CA ASP A 135 -12.06 -22.16 -5.79
C ASP A 135 -12.52 -20.69 -5.98
N LEU A 136 -11.92 -19.75 -5.24
CA LEU A 136 -12.24 -18.31 -5.33
C LEU A 136 -11.37 -17.57 -6.35
N VAL A 137 -10.28 -18.20 -6.80
CA VAL A 137 -9.40 -17.70 -7.88
C VAL A 137 -9.77 -18.41 -9.17
N GLN A 138 -11.00 -18.24 -9.66
CA GLN A 138 -11.31 -18.64 -11.03
C GLN A 138 -10.73 -17.61 -11.99
N THR A 139 -9.50 -17.81 -12.39
CA THR A 139 -9.00 -17.27 -13.65
C THR A 139 -9.86 -17.84 -14.78
N PRO A 140 -10.35 -17.03 -15.73
CA PRO A 140 -11.05 -17.57 -16.89
C PRO A 140 -10.07 -18.46 -17.65
N THR A 141 -10.35 -19.76 -17.66
CA THR A 141 -9.60 -20.77 -18.40
C THR A 141 -9.92 -20.60 -19.88
N THR A 142 -9.14 -19.80 -20.59
CA THR A 142 -9.06 -19.93 -22.05
C THR A 142 -8.15 -21.11 -22.35
N ALA A 143 -8.77 -22.23 -22.62
CA ALA A 143 -8.10 -23.40 -23.23
C ALA A 143 -7.60 -22.97 -24.61
N GLY A 144 -6.31 -22.87 -24.78
CA GLY A 144 -5.70 -22.55 -26.06
C GLY A 144 -4.20 -22.41 -25.97
N SER A 145 -3.49 -23.50 -26.32
CA SER A 145 -2.10 -23.49 -26.76
C SER A 145 -1.01 -23.23 -25.70
N LYS A 146 -0.48 -24.33 -25.16
CA LYS A 146 0.88 -24.38 -24.58
C LYS A 146 1.93 -24.10 -25.67
N ARG A 147 2.18 -22.83 -25.93
CA ARG A 147 3.41 -22.38 -26.54
C ARG A 147 4.30 -21.94 -25.38
N ALA A 148 5.37 -22.65 -25.12
CA ALA A 148 6.40 -22.22 -24.18
C ALA A 148 6.87 -20.83 -24.62
N VAL A 149 6.38 -19.79 -23.94
CA VAL A 149 6.92 -18.44 -24.06
C VAL A 149 8.29 -18.52 -23.39
N ALA A 150 9.36 -18.44 -24.17
CA ALA A 150 10.68 -18.18 -23.64
C ALA A 150 10.54 -16.98 -22.69
N ALA A 151 11.01 -17.13 -21.43
CA ALA A 151 10.94 -16.07 -20.44
C ALA A 151 11.53 -14.81 -21.05
N SER A 152 10.72 -13.77 -21.23
CA SER A 152 11.18 -12.48 -21.77
C SER A 152 12.20 -11.94 -20.79
N ALA A 153 13.42 -11.65 -21.27
CA ALA A 153 14.43 -11.04 -20.43
C ALA A 153 13.92 -9.67 -19.95
N ILE A 154 14.07 -9.39 -18.66
CA ILE A 154 13.76 -8.07 -18.12
C ILE A 154 14.68 -7.04 -18.79
N ARG A 155 14.09 -5.96 -19.28
CA ARG A 155 14.80 -4.85 -19.96
C ARG A 155 14.49 -3.51 -19.31
N HIS A 156 13.45 -3.43 -18.50
CA HIS A 156 12.95 -2.22 -17.89
C HIS A 156 12.72 -2.44 -16.42
N VAL A 157 13.04 -1.43 -15.59
CA VAL A 157 12.71 -1.44 -14.16
C VAL A 157 11.86 -0.22 -13.87
N LEU A 158 10.68 -0.47 -13.31
CA LEU A 158 9.71 0.54 -12.88
C LEU A 158 9.78 0.64 -11.35
N PHE A 159 10.05 1.81 -10.81
CA PHE A 159 10.17 2.05 -9.38
C PHE A 159 8.99 2.85 -8.84
N ASP A 160 8.46 2.47 -7.69
CA ASP A 160 7.68 3.40 -6.88
C ASP A 160 8.57 4.51 -6.32
N ALA A 161 7.94 5.58 -5.81
CA ALA A 161 8.65 6.69 -5.19
C ALA A 161 8.69 6.56 -3.66
N ASP A 162 7.53 6.67 -3.00
CA ASP A 162 7.44 6.70 -1.55
C ASP A 162 7.82 5.33 -0.94
N GLY A 163 8.67 5.31 0.08
CA GLY A 163 9.21 4.08 0.66
C GLY A 163 10.27 3.35 -0.17
N VAL A 164 10.53 3.78 -1.42
CA VAL A 164 11.48 3.16 -2.37
C VAL A 164 12.61 4.13 -2.78
N LEU A 165 12.26 5.30 -3.25
CA LEU A 165 13.22 6.31 -3.75
C LEU A 165 13.31 7.52 -2.83
N GLN A 166 12.27 7.69 -2.05
CA GLN A 166 12.09 8.82 -1.15
C GLN A 166 11.37 8.38 0.12
N LEU A 167 11.56 9.14 1.19
CA LEU A 167 10.92 8.94 2.48
C LEU A 167 10.07 10.17 2.82
N GLU A 168 9.09 9.95 3.68
CA GLU A 168 8.37 11.00 4.37
C GLU A 168 9.29 11.76 5.35
N PRO A 169 8.85 12.89 5.92
CA PRO A 169 9.63 13.59 6.95
C PRO A 169 10.07 12.67 8.09
N ASP A 170 11.27 12.89 8.63
CA ASP A 170 11.82 12.09 9.74
C ASP A 170 10.88 11.96 10.94
N VAL A 171 10.06 13.00 11.18
CA VAL A 171 9.03 13.03 12.24
C VAL A 171 7.72 12.34 11.82
N GLY A 172 7.67 11.80 10.60
CA GLY A 172 6.46 11.26 9.98
C GLY A 172 5.42 12.33 9.63
N TRP A 173 4.38 11.94 8.92
CA TRP A 173 3.28 12.82 8.51
C TRP A 173 2.60 13.51 9.70
N TYR A 174 2.32 12.75 10.76
CA TYR A 174 1.67 13.27 11.96
C TYR A 174 2.53 14.29 12.68
N GLY A 175 3.82 13.99 12.88
CA GLY A 175 4.76 14.90 13.51
C GLY A 175 5.01 16.17 12.69
N ALA A 176 4.96 16.10 11.36
CA ALA A 176 5.04 17.27 10.49
C ALA A 176 3.80 18.17 10.60
N MET A 177 2.61 17.60 10.84
CA MET A 177 1.36 18.32 11.00
C MET A 177 1.12 18.82 12.44
N GLU A 178 1.70 18.18 13.44
CA GLU A 178 1.53 18.53 14.86
C GLU A 178 1.77 20.00 15.20
N PRO A 179 2.78 20.73 14.64
CA PRO A 179 2.99 22.15 14.90
C PRO A 179 1.79 23.03 14.55
N TYR A 180 0.90 22.59 13.67
CA TYR A 180 -0.26 23.35 13.19
C TYR A 180 -1.54 23.07 13.99
N VAL A 181 -1.73 21.83 14.48
CA VAL A 181 -3.02 21.40 15.08
C VAL A 181 -2.87 20.57 16.35
N GLY A 182 -1.65 20.36 16.84
CA GLY A 182 -1.36 19.54 18.02
C GLY A 182 -1.81 18.10 17.84
N ASP A 183 -2.44 17.54 18.86
CA ASP A 183 -2.96 16.17 18.91
C ASP A 183 -4.06 15.84 17.87
N ARG A 184 -4.60 16.87 17.19
CA ARG A 184 -5.55 16.69 16.08
C ARG A 184 -4.88 16.41 14.72
N ALA A 185 -3.55 16.25 14.66
CA ALA A 185 -2.80 16.02 13.42
C ALA A 185 -3.31 14.79 12.65
N ARG A 186 -3.63 13.71 13.36
CA ARG A 186 -4.18 12.48 12.76
C ARG A 186 -5.53 12.73 12.08
N GLU A 187 -6.46 13.37 12.80
CA GLU A 187 -7.80 13.68 12.29
C GLU A 187 -7.72 14.54 11.01
N LEU A 188 -6.92 15.60 11.04
CA LEU A 188 -6.72 16.47 9.89
C LEU A 188 -6.16 15.71 8.68
N LEU A 189 -5.08 14.96 8.86
CA LEU A 189 -4.43 14.24 7.77
C LEU A 189 -5.34 13.18 7.15
N HIS A 190 -6.11 12.45 7.93
CA HIS A 190 -7.08 11.49 7.39
C HIS A 190 -8.12 12.18 6.50
N ARG A 191 -8.64 13.34 6.93
CA ARG A 191 -9.58 14.13 6.10
C ARG A 191 -8.91 14.67 4.84
N ALA A 192 -7.66 15.13 4.96
CA ALA A 192 -6.87 15.63 3.85
C ALA A 192 -6.62 14.53 2.80
N TRP A 193 -6.17 13.36 3.21
CA TRP A 193 -5.96 12.21 2.32
C TRP A 193 -7.26 11.69 1.68
N LYS A 194 -8.39 11.75 2.40
CA LYS A 194 -9.69 11.40 1.81
C LYS A 194 -10.07 12.34 0.66
N SER A 195 -9.80 13.64 0.81
CA SER A 195 -10.05 14.64 -0.25
C SER A 195 -9.06 14.54 -1.41
N GLU A 196 -7.85 13.98 -1.18
CA GLU A 196 -6.81 13.76 -2.16
C GLU A 196 -7.13 12.57 -3.10
N LYS A 197 -7.77 11.50 -2.59
CA LYS A 197 -8.04 10.25 -3.33
C LYS A 197 -8.55 10.46 -4.77
N PRO A 198 -9.58 11.28 -5.05
CA PRO A 198 -10.05 11.49 -6.42
C PRO A 198 -9.00 12.17 -7.33
N LEU A 199 -8.17 13.05 -6.76
CA LEU A 199 -7.14 13.79 -7.50
C LEU A 199 -5.97 12.87 -7.88
N LEU A 200 -5.62 11.91 -7.00
CA LEU A 200 -4.65 10.85 -7.32
C LEU A 200 -5.08 10.06 -8.56
N ALA A 201 -6.38 9.84 -8.74
CA ALA A 201 -6.96 9.13 -9.90
C ALA A 201 -7.24 10.03 -11.11
N GLY A 202 -6.73 11.27 -11.11
CA GLY A 202 -6.84 12.17 -12.26
C GLY A 202 -8.22 12.83 -12.41
N ALA A 203 -8.99 12.99 -11.33
CA ALA A 203 -10.29 13.71 -11.37
C ALA A 203 -10.18 15.18 -11.82
N GLY A 204 -8.95 15.69 -11.91
CA GLY A 204 -8.66 17.08 -12.29
C GLY A 204 -8.83 18.06 -11.11
N GLY A 205 -8.30 19.27 -11.30
CA GLY A 205 -8.30 20.28 -10.26
C GLY A 205 -7.01 20.31 -9.44
N ALA A 206 -6.92 21.31 -8.56
CA ALA A 206 -5.83 21.54 -7.64
C ALA A 206 -6.19 20.96 -6.26
N TYR A 207 -5.22 20.42 -5.56
CA TYR A 207 -5.41 19.90 -4.19
C TYR A 207 -5.46 21.01 -3.14
N LEU A 208 -4.67 22.07 -3.31
CA LEU A 208 -4.55 23.16 -2.33
C LEU A 208 -5.89 23.77 -1.88
N PRO A 209 -6.89 24.02 -2.75
CA PRO A 209 -8.19 24.54 -2.30
C PRO A 209 -8.95 23.58 -1.37
N PHE A 210 -8.81 22.27 -1.54
CA PHE A 210 -9.42 21.29 -0.63
C PHE A 210 -8.69 21.29 0.72
N LEU A 211 -7.37 21.35 0.69
CA LEU A 211 -6.55 21.44 1.89
C LEU A 211 -6.86 22.74 2.66
N GLU A 212 -6.98 23.89 1.97
CA GLU A 212 -7.35 25.18 2.57
C GLU A 212 -8.66 25.11 3.34
N ALA A 213 -9.68 24.51 2.74
CA ALA A 213 -10.98 24.33 3.39
C ALA A 213 -10.85 23.48 4.66
N ILE A 214 -10.10 22.39 4.61
CA ILE A 214 -9.87 21.50 5.77
C ILE A 214 -9.06 22.25 6.85
N LEU A 215 -7.97 22.90 6.50
CA LEU A 215 -7.17 23.70 7.44
C LEU A 215 -8.01 24.75 8.16
N GLY A 216 -8.92 25.43 7.43
CA GLY A 216 -9.86 26.41 7.98
C GLY A 216 -10.81 25.80 9.03
N GLU A 217 -11.34 24.58 8.79
CA GLU A 217 -12.19 23.87 9.76
C GLU A 217 -11.43 23.49 11.05
N PHE A 218 -10.13 23.29 10.95
CA PHE A 218 -9.27 23.01 12.10
C PHE A 218 -8.73 24.28 12.78
N GLY A 219 -9.05 25.46 12.25
CA GLY A 219 -8.62 26.74 12.79
C GLY A 219 -7.15 27.07 12.53
N VAL A 220 -6.55 26.44 11.53
CA VAL A 220 -5.16 26.73 11.11
C VAL A 220 -5.14 28.10 10.41
N THR A 221 -4.26 28.99 10.86
CA THR A 221 -4.12 30.36 10.31
C THR A 221 -2.88 30.54 9.44
N ALA A 222 -2.01 29.53 9.39
CA ALA A 222 -0.86 29.52 8.51
C ALA A 222 -1.31 29.44 7.03
N PRO A 223 -0.57 30.06 6.08
CA PRO A 223 -0.85 29.92 4.66
C PRO A 223 -0.87 28.45 4.23
N THR A 224 -1.84 28.06 3.41
CA THR A 224 -2.01 26.68 2.94
C THR A 224 -0.77 26.17 2.23
N GLU A 225 -0.14 27.00 1.41
CA GLU A 225 1.08 26.66 0.67
C GLU A 225 2.25 26.36 1.62
N GLN A 226 2.32 27.06 2.77
CA GLN A 226 3.35 26.78 3.77
C GLN A 226 3.10 25.43 4.43
N VAL A 227 1.87 25.16 4.89
CA VAL A 227 1.50 23.87 5.50
C VAL A 227 1.76 22.73 4.50
N TYR A 228 1.38 22.94 3.24
CA TYR A 228 1.61 21.97 2.18
C TYR A 228 3.09 21.72 1.94
N ALA A 229 3.91 22.76 1.89
CA ALA A 229 5.35 22.63 1.74
C ALA A 229 6.02 21.91 2.92
N ASP A 230 5.57 22.20 4.15
CA ASP A 230 6.15 21.64 5.37
C ASP A 230 5.74 20.19 5.62
N VAL A 231 4.64 19.72 5.02
CA VAL A 231 4.09 18.38 5.23
C VAL A 231 4.20 17.52 3.98
N TRP A 232 3.63 17.94 2.83
CA TRP A 232 3.57 17.13 1.60
C TRP A 232 4.82 17.23 0.74
N LEU A 233 5.50 18.39 0.72
CA LEU A 233 6.69 18.59 -0.11
C LEU A 233 8.00 18.32 0.64
N ARG A 234 7.96 17.99 1.92
CA ARG A 234 9.13 17.60 2.70
C ARG A 234 9.53 16.16 2.38
N ILE A 235 10.05 16.00 1.18
CA ILE A 235 10.46 14.71 0.61
C ILE A 235 11.96 14.53 0.81
N GLU A 236 12.37 13.45 1.46
CA GLU A 236 13.77 13.07 1.59
C GLU A 236 14.13 12.02 0.54
N ARG A 237 14.97 12.41 -0.43
CA ARG A 237 15.46 11.47 -1.44
C ARG A 237 16.47 10.51 -0.82
N VAL A 238 16.40 9.23 -1.21
CA VAL A 238 17.30 8.16 -0.74
C VAL A 238 18.46 7.99 -1.73
N PRO A 239 19.66 8.55 -1.48
CA PRO A 239 20.77 8.57 -2.44
C PRO A 239 21.15 7.18 -2.95
N ALA A 240 21.20 6.17 -2.07
CA ALA A 240 21.57 4.82 -2.43
C ALA A 240 20.58 4.15 -3.42
N SER A 241 19.29 4.52 -3.39
CA SER A 241 18.32 4.08 -4.39
C SER A 241 18.64 4.67 -5.76
N PHE A 242 19.03 5.94 -5.82
CA PHE A 242 19.42 6.61 -7.06
C PHE A 242 20.74 6.07 -7.63
N GLU A 243 21.70 5.67 -6.79
CA GLU A 243 22.92 4.98 -7.23
C GLU A 243 22.62 3.67 -7.95
N ILE A 244 21.61 2.90 -7.47
CA ILE A 244 21.15 1.67 -8.14
C ILE A 244 20.50 2.01 -9.48
N ILE A 245 19.66 3.05 -9.56
CA ILE A 245 19.06 3.51 -10.82
C ILE A 245 20.11 3.86 -11.84
N GLU A 246 21.15 4.61 -11.44
CA GLU A 246 22.25 4.95 -12.33
C GLU A 246 23.05 3.71 -12.78
N ALA A 247 23.25 2.73 -11.90
CA ALA A 247 23.91 1.47 -12.25
C ALA A 247 23.08 0.67 -13.25
N LEU A 248 21.76 0.54 -13.04
CA LEU A 248 20.84 -0.10 -13.98
C LEU A 248 20.89 0.56 -15.34
N ARG A 249 20.87 1.88 -15.40
CA ARG A 249 20.97 2.65 -16.64
C ARG A 249 22.28 2.39 -17.37
N ARG A 250 23.42 2.39 -16.65
CA ARG A 250 24.73 2.05 -17.23
C ARG A 250 24.77 0.60 -17.76
N ASN A 251 24.04 -0.31 -17.11
CA ASN A 251 23.93 -1.71 -17.53
C ASN A 251 22.90 -1.92 -18.67
N GLY A 252 22.33 -0.85 -19.22
CA GLY A 252 21.46 -0.87 -20.40
C GLY A 252 19.99 -1.15 -20.11
N TYR A 253 19.54 -1.06 -18.87
CA TYR A 253 18.12 -1.15 -18.53
C TYR A 253 17.45 0.20 -18.72
N GLY A 254 16.21 0.21 -19.25
CA GLY A 254 15.30 1.34 -19.13
C GLY A 254 14.87 1.51 -17.66
N VAL A 255 14.90 2.73 -17.14
CA VAL A 255 14.52 3.03 -15.76
C VAL A 255 13.33 4.00 -15.72
N HIS A 256 12.30 3.66 -14.99
CA HIS A 256 11.02 4.35 -15.03
C HIS A 256 10.47 4.58 -13.62
N LEU A 257 9.64 5.61 -13.48
CA LEU A 257 8.92 5.94 -12.25
C LEU A 257 7.44 5.57 -12.39
N GLY A 258 6.85 4.94 -11.35
CA GLY A 258 5.43 4.59 -11.30
C GLY A 258 4.82 4.84 -9.92
N THR A 259 4.25 6.02 -9.69
CA THR A 259 3.88 6.51 -8.35
C THR A 259 2.47 7.09 -8.28
N ASN A 260 1.81 6.90 -7.13
CA ASN A 260 0.54 7.53 -6.82
C ASN A 260 0.81 8.93 -6.25
N GLN A 261 0.45 9.96 -7.02
CA GLN A 261 0.64 11.34 -6.60
C GLN A 261 -0.56 12.18 -7.08
N GLU A 262 -0.93 13.19 -6.31
CA GLU A 262 -1.71 14.28 -6.83
C GLU A 262 -0.81 15.27 -7.61
N ARG A 263 -1.43 16.19 -8.36
CA ARG A 263 -0.72 17.02 -9.34
C ARG A 263 0.39 17.88 -8.74
N GLU A 264 0.11 18.61 -7.66
CA GLU A 264 1.05 19.58 -7.10
C GLU A 264 2.31 18.88 -6.55
N ARG A 265 2.14 17.75 -5.85
CA ARG A 265 3.28 16.97 -5.35
C ARG A 265 4.04 16.30 -6.50
N GLY A 266 3.32 15.78 -7.49
CA GLY A 266 3.93 15.22 -8.70
C GLY A 266 4.72 16.25 -9.49
N GLU A 267 4.22 17.49 -9.67
CA GLU A 267 4.95 18.56 -10.34
C GLU A 267 6.17 19.01 -9.54
N HIS A 268 6.10 19.03 -8.20
CA HIS A 268 7.27 19.28 -7.36
C HIS A 268 8.35 18.20 -7.54
N MET A 269 7.96 16.92 -7.56
CA MET A 269 8.88 15.80 -7.83
C MET A 269 9.52 15.93 -9.22
N ARG A 270 8.69 16.24 -10.21
CA ARG A 270 9.10 16.38 -11.61
C ARG A 270 10.13 17.49 -11.79
N THR A 271 9.85 18.68 -11.26
CA THR A 271 10.61 19.90 -11.52
C THR A 271 11.66 20.18 -10.44
N ALA A 272 11.24 20.36 -9.18
CA ALA A 272 12.14 20.75 -8.10
C ALA A 272 13.10 19.63 -7.68
N LEU A 273 12.62 18.37 -7.65
CA LEU A 273 13.45 17.21 -7.35
C LEU A 273 14.10 16.59 -8.60
N GLY A 274 13.72 17.03 -9.79
CA GLY A 274 14.34 16.63 -11.04
C GLY A 274 14.11 15.19 -11.46
N TYR A 275 13.01 14.55 -11.05
CA TYR A 275 12.76 13.13 -11.34
C TYR A 275 12.65 12.85 -12.84
N ASP A 276 12.01 13.73 -13.63
CA ASP A 276 11.90 13.53 -15.08
C ASP A 276 13.26 13.60 -15.82
N ALA A 277 14.31 14.14 -15.20
CA ALA A 277 15.66 14.06 -15.71
C ALA A 277 16.36 12.72 -15.39
N VAL A 278 15.87 12.01 -14.37
CA VAL A 278 16.42 10.72 -13.92
C VAL A 278 15.76 9.55 -14.65
N PHE A 279 14.45 9.59 -14.87
CA PHE A 279 13.67 8.48 -15.42
C PHE A 279 13.42 8.65 -16.91
N ASP A 280 13.46 7.55 -17.68
CA ASP A 280 13.14 7.56 -19.11
C ASP A 280 11.67 7.83 -19.35
N VAL A 281 10.80 7.31 -18.46
CA VAL A 281 9.35 7.56 -18.42
C VAL A 281 8.90 7.69 -16.97
N SER A 282 8.15 8.75 -16.67
CA SER A 282 7.49 8.94 -15.37
C SER A 282 5.98 8.74 -15.49
N CYS A 283 5.46 7.81 -14.71
CA CYS A 283 4.05 7.43 -14.65
C CYS A 283 3.47 7.93 -13.31
N TYR A 284 3.00 9.16 -13.27
CA TYR A 284 2.25 9.71 -12.14
C TYR A 284 0.78 9.33 -12.28
N SER A 285 0.14 8.91 -11.20
CA SER A 285 -1.25 8.45 -11.24
C SER A 285 -2.24 9.52 -11.73
N TYR A 286 -2.05 10.78 -11.33
CA TYR A 286 -2.90 11.89 -11.79
C TYR A 286 -2.84 12.10 -13.31
N ASP A 287 -1.71 11.79 -13.98
CA ASP A 287 -1.54 11.85 -15.43
C ASP A 287 -2.09 10.59 -16.13
N LEU A 288 -2.07 9.44 -15.45
CA LEU A 288 -2.62 8.18 -15.96
C LEU A 288 -4.13 8.12 -15.83
N GLY A 289 -4.72 8.86 -14.90
CA GLY A 289 -6.14 8.77 -14.54
C GLY A 289 -6.51 7.49 -13.79
N VAL A 290 -5.52 6.81 -13.20
CA VAL A 290 -5.68 5.55 -12.47
C VAL A 290 -4.58 5.40 -11.43
N VAL A 291 -4.92 4.82 -10.27
CA VAL A 291 -4.01 4.64 -9.13
C VAL A 291 -3.62 3.18 -8.94
N LYS A 292 -2.43 2.94 -8.37
CA LYS A 292 -2.09 1.64 -7.80
C LYS A 292 -2.97 1.40 -6.55
N PRO A 293 -3.44 0.17 -6.29
CA PRO A 293 -3.10 -1.11 -6.92
C PRO A 293 -4.03 -1.53 -8.08
N ASP A 294 -4.72 -0.61 -8.74
CA ASP A 294 -5.51 -0.98 -9.93
C ASP A 294 -4.58 -1.52 -11.03
N THR A 295 -4.89 -2.71 -11.56
CA THR A 295 -4.10 -3.35 -12.63
C THR A 295 -4.00 -2.49 -13.90
N ARG A 296 -5.00 -1.61 -14.15
CA ARG A 296 -4.98 -0.65 -15.26
C ARG A 296 -3.82 0.34 -15.18
N PHE A 297 -3.36 0.68 -13.97
CA PHE A 297 -2.17 1.51 -13.80
C PHE A 297 -0.95 0.87 -14.49
N PHE A 298 -0.72 -0.42 -14.27
CA PHE A 298 0.43 -1.14 -14.83
C PHE A 298 0.30 -1.40 -16.32
N VAL A 299 -0.92 -1.60 -16.82
CA VAL A 299 -1.20 -1.67 -18.25
C VAL A 299 -0.87 -0.35 -18.92
N GLU A 300 -1.32 0.78 -18.36
CA GLU A 300 -1.07 2.11 -18.90
C GLU A 300 0.42 2.51 -18.78
N ALA A 301 1.08 2.17 -17.66
CA ALA A 301 2.52 2.35 -17.53
C ALA A 301 3.29 1.57 -18.58
N SER A 302 2.93 0.31 -18.86
CA SER A 302 3.54 -0.49 -19.94
C SER A 302 3.38 0.16 -21.32
N ARG A 303 2.20 0.74 -21.58
CA ARG A 303 1.95 1.46 -22.85
C ARG A 303 2.82 2.71 -22.96
N ARG A 304 2.96 3.50 -21.88
CA ARG A 304 3.82 4.69 -21.86
C ARG A 304 5.30 4.35 -22.01
N ILE A 305 5.75 3.26 -21.39
CA ILE A 305 7.12 2.73 -21.53
C ILE A 305 7.34 2.14 -22.92
N CYS A 306 6.29 1.86 -23.67
CA CYS A 306 6.34 1.14 -24.95
C CYS A 306 6.98 -0.24 -24.82
N ALA A 307 6.71 -0.95 -23.72
CA ALA A 307 7.29 -2.26 -23.41
C ALA A 307 6.20 -3.29 -23.03
N SER A 308 6.48 -4.56 -23.33
CA SER A 308 5.62 -5.65 -22.83
C SER A 308 5.70 -5.75 -21.32
N PRO A 309 4.59 -5.92 -20.59
CA PRO A 309 4.61 -6.14 -19.14
C PRO A 309 5.63 -7.20 -18.72
N ALA A 310 5.73 -8.30 -19.47
CA ALA A 310 6.67 -9.39 -19.19
C ALA A 310 8.16 -9.00 -19.27
N SER A 311 8.50 -7.83 -19.84
CA SER A 311 9.86 -7.30 -19.89
C SER A 311 10.13 -6.22 -18.84
N ILE A 312 9.15 -5.92 -17.98
CA ILE A 312 9.23 -4.90 -16.93
C ILE A 312 9.31 -5.59 -15.57
N LEU A 313 10.25 -5.16 -14.74
CA LEU A 313 10.31 -5.50 -13.32
C LEU A 313 9.87 -4.27 -12.52
N PHE A 314 8.86 -4.43 -11.67
CA PHE A 314 8.35 -3.39 -10.79
C PHE A 314 8.88 -3.55 -9.36
N VAL A 315 9.27 -2.46 -8.73
CA VAL A 315 9.74 -2.41 -7.33
C VAL A 315 8.83 -1.48 -6.54
N ASP A 316 8.24 -1.96 -5.44
CA ASP A 316 7.29 -1.21 -4.62
C ASP A 316 7.32 -1.74 -3.19
N ASP A 317 7.11 -0.88 -2.19
CA ASP A 317 7.06 -1.22 -0.78
C ASP A 317 5.69 -1.73 -0.33
N THR A 318 4.68 -1.54 -1.14
CA THR A 318 3.31 -1.97 -0.88
C THR A 318 2.99 -3.29 -1.59
N LEU A 319 2.77 -4.35 -0.81
CA LEU A 319 2.52 -5.69 -1.35
C LEU A 319 1.33 -5.72 -2.33
N ALA A 320 0.27 -4.93 -2.07
CA ALA A 320 -0.88 -4.85 -2.96
C ALA A 320 -0.51 -4.37 -4.37
N ASN A 321 0.37 -3.37 -4.47
CA ASN A 321 0.86 -2.85 -5.73
C ASN A 321 1.68 -3.91 -6.48
N VAL A 322 2.54 -4.64 -5.74
CA VAL A 322 3.35 -5.74 -6.30
C VAL A 322 2.47 -6.85 -6.87
N GLU A 323 1.41 -7.24 -6.16
CA GLU A 323 0.48 -8.27 -6.60
C GLU A 323 -0.33 -7.82 -7.82
N ALA A 324 -0.78 -6.58 -7.86
CA ALA A 324 -1.47 -6.01 -9.00
C ALA A 324 -0.56 -5.92 -10.24
N ALA A 325 0.71 -5.55 -10.07
CA ALA A 325 1.70 -5.55 -11.15
C ALA A 325 1.91 -6.97 -11.72
N ARG A 326 1.99 -7.98 -10.87
CA ARG A 326 2.08 -9.39 -11.28
C ARG A 326 0.83 -9.82 -12.04
N THR A 327 -0.35 -9.41 -11.59
CA THR A 327 -1.62 -9.68 -12.27
C THR A 327 -1.66 -9.03 -13.66
N ALA A 328 -1.05 -7.86 -13.82
CA ALA A 328 -0.89 -7.19 -15.12
C ALA A 328 0.20 -7.82 -16.01
N GLY A 329 0.89 -8.87 -15.53
CA GLY A 329 1.89 -9.62 -16.29
C GLY A 329 3.33 -9.12 -16.14
N MET A 330 3.59 -8.21 -15.20
CA MET A 330 4.94 -7.78 -14.86
C MET A 330 5.63 -8.76 -13.90
N THR A 331 6.96 -8.79 -13.90
CA THR A 331 7.72 -9.26 -12.73
C THR A 331 7.66 -8.18 -11.66
N ALA A 332 7.47 -8.53 -10.38
CA ALA A 332 7.42 -7.51 -9.34
C ALA A 332 8.08 -7.96 -8.04
N VAL A 333 8.77 -7.03 -7.39
CA VAL A 333 9.57 -7.20 -6.18
C VAL A 333 9.00 -6.30 -5.09
N HIS A 334 8.60 -6.91 -3.98
CA HIS A 334 8.23 -6.18 -2.76
C HIS A 334 9.51 -5.80 -2.02
N TRP A 335 9.79 -4.50 -1.88
CA TRP A 335 10.97 -4.00 -1.18
C TRP A 335 10.75 -2.56 -0.72
N ALA A 336 11.16 -2.27 0.51
CA ALA A 336 11.21 -0.94 1.08
C ALA A 336 12.65 -0.55 1.45
N VAL A 337 12.93 0.76 1.58
CA VAL A 337 14.25 1.28 2.01
C VAL A 337 14.73 0.62 3.31
N GLY A 338 13.82 0.34 4.24
CA GLY A 338 14.11 -0.32 5.51
C GLY A 338 14.66 -1.75 5.38
N ASP A 339 14.43 -2.43 4.26
CA ASP A 339 15.00 -3.77 3.99
C ASP A 339 16.50 -3.72 3.65
N GLY A 340 17.02 -2.53 3.36
CA GLY A 340 18.40 -2.29 2.93
C GLY A 340 18.65 -2.56 1.45
N HIS A 341 19.54 -1.77 0.84
CA HIS A 341 19.82 -1.78 -0.60
C HIS A 341 20.50 -3.08 -1.07
N GLY A 342 21.25 -3.77 -0.19
CA GLY A 342 21.78 -5.09 -0.49
C GLY A 342 20.69 -6.12 -0.81
N ALA A 343 19.58 -6.08 -0.04
CA ALA A 343 18.43 -6.94 -0.29
C ALA A 343 17.74 -6.61 -1.62
N LEU A 344 17.66 -5.32 -2.01
CA LEU A 344 17.15 -4.93 -3.32
C LEU A 344 18.00 -5.53 -4.45
N LEU A 345 19.32 -5.34 -4.38
CA LEU A 345 20.24 -5.88 -5.39
C LEU A 345 20.14 -7.41 -5.53
N ASP A 346 20.01 -8.13 -4.41
CA ASP A 346 19.83 -9.57 -4.43
C ASP A 346 18.47 -9.99 -5.02
N ARG A 347 17.40 -9.22 -4.73
CA ARG A 347 16.08 -9.45 -5.33
C ARG A 347 16.08 -9.19 -6.85
N LEU A 348 16.71 -8.13 -7.31
CA LEU A 348 16.89 -7.82 -8.74
C LEU A 348 17.68 -8.94 -9.45
N ALA A 349 18.80 -9.38 -8.86
CA ALA A 349 19.66 -10.43 -9.41
C ALA A 349 18.93 -11.78 -9.60
N ARG A 350 17.99 -12.13 -8.71
CA ARG A 350 17.15 -13.35 -8.87
C ARG A 350 16.29 -13.34 -10.14
N HIS A 351 16.04 -12.17 -10.68
CA HIS A 351 15.29 -11.98 -11.94
C HIS A 351 16.22 -11.65 -13.12
N GLY A 352 17.54 -11.83 -12.96
CA GLY A 352 18.53 -11.56 -14.01
C GLY A 352 18.80 -10.08 -14.25
N VAL A 353 18.43 -9.21 -13.30
CA VAL A 353 18.66 -7.75 -13.39
C VAL A 353 19.89 -7.40 -12.54
N ASP A 354 20.94 -6.88 -13.20
CA ASP A 354 22.16 -6.43 -12.53
C ASP A 354 22.09 -4.93 -12.22
N GLY A 355 21.86 -4.62 -10.94
CA GLY A 355 21.88 -3.26 -10.40
C GLY A 355 23.21 -2.85 -9.77
N ARG A 356 24.27 -3.68 -9.88
CA ARG A 356 25.58 -3.40 -9.31
C ARG A 356 26.43 -2.58 -10.26
N HIS A 357 27.31 -1.79 -9.68
CA HIS A 357 28.33 -1.07 -10.46
C HIS A 357 29.33 -2.09 -11.02
N THR A 358 29.34 -2.29 -12.33
CA THR A 358 30.47 -2.97 -12.97
C THR A 358 31.63 -1.99 -12.97
N ALA A 359 32.61 -2.20 -12.08
CA ALA A 359 33.89 -1.54 -12.20
C ALA A 359 34.45 -1.92 -13.59
N ALA A 360 34.70 -0.90 -14.42
CA ALA A 360 35.39 -1.13 -15.68
C ALA A 360 36.70 -1.85 -15.36
N SER A 361 36.84 -3.08 -15.85
CA SER A 361 38.11 -3.79 -15.83
C SER A 361 39.06 -3.00 -16.74
N THR A 362 39.87 -2.14 -16.15
CA THR A 362 41.05 -1.59 -16.82
C THR A 362 42.03 -2.74 -17.01
N SER A 363 41.88 -3.45 -18.14
CA SER A 363 42.94 -4.27 -18.67
C SER A 363 44.01 -3.34 -19.21
N THR A 364 45.00 -3.00 -18.39
CA THR A 364 46.30 -2.50 -18.82
C THR A 364 47.00 -3.65 -19.55
N SER A 365 47.08 -3.52 -20.89
CA SER A 365 48.02 -4.28 -21.72
C SER A 365 49.33 -3.53 -21.80
#